data_c03b7403c8f659c027b0f5b49eb5863f
#
_entry.id   c03b7403c8f659c027b0f5b49eb5863f
#
_cell.length_a   1.000
_cell.length_b   1.000
_cell.length_c   1.000
_cell.angle_alpha   90.00
_cell.angle_beta   90.00
_cell.angle_gamma   90.00
#
_symmetry.space_group_name_H-M   'P 1'
#
loop_
_entity.id
_entity.type
_entity.pdbx_description
1 polymer ?
#
loop_
_entity_poly.entity_id
_entity_poly.type
_entity_poly.pdbx_seq_one_letter_code
_entity_poly.pdbx_strand_id
1 'polypeptide(L)'
;MEKFNWLYLLYAIILISTAQIAVWFQHNWQFINEKYKPEWWGWYIVAIRITYLFLKGTYYGVTAFDGDLWPNRFIGFILGIISYAALTAYFFKQPVTGKIFVQLILCFLIVLVQVMWKEKVQ
;
A
#
# COMPACT_ATOMS: atom_id res chain seq x y z
N MET A 1 15.36 12.57 21.65
CA MET A 1 14.39 11.96 20.74
C MET A 1 14.48 12.58 19.37
N GLU A 2 14.51 11.73 18.41
CA GLU A 2 14.65 12.22 17.04
C GLU A 2 13.37 12.87 16.56
N LYS A 3 13.54 13.85 15.72
CA LYS A 3 12.38 14.52 15.15
C LYS A 3 11.71 13.60 14.14
N PHE A 4 10.40 13.52 14.24
CA PHE A 4 9.62 12.82 13.24
C PHE A 4 9.62 13.65 11.96
N ASN A 5 9.92 13.03 10.85
CA ASN A 5 10.03 13.74 9.58
C ASN A 5 8.72 13.63 8.78
N TRP A 6 7.87 14.63 8.95
CA TRP A 6 6.58 14.66 8.27
C TRP A 6 6.70 14.69 6.76
N LEU A 7 7.71 15.38 6.25
CA LEU A 7 7.89 15.47 4.81
C LEU A 7 8.22 14.11 4.21
N TYR A 8 9.07 13.36 4.89
CA TYR A 8 9.42 12.01 4.43
C TYR A 8 8.23 11.08 4.53
N LEU A 9 7.41 11.23 5.58
CA LEU A 9 6.20 10.43 5.67
C LEU A 9 5.26 10.73 4.50
N LEU A 10 5.12 11.99 4.13
CA LEU A 10 4.30 12.36 2.99
C LEU A 10 4.83 11.74 1.70
N TYR A 11 6.13 11.81 1.48
CA TYR A 11 6.73 11.17 0.32
C TYR A 11 6.45 9.68 0.31
N ALA A 12 6.59 9.03 1.46
CA ALA A 12 6.34 7.59 1.56
C ALA A 12 4.89 7.26 1.21
N ILE A 13 3.95 8.03 1.74
CA ILE A 13 2.53 7.78 1.48
C ILE A 13 2.24 7.93 -0.02
N ILE A 14 2.76 8.97 -0.64
CA ILE A 14 2.53 9.19 -2.07
C ILE A 14 3.14 8.06 -2.91
N LEU A 15 4.38 7.70 -2.61
CA LEU A 15 5.07 6.67 -3.39
C LEU A 15 4.45 5.30 -3.21
N ILE A 16 4.13 4.95 -1.96
CA ILE A 16 3.55 3.64 -1.69
C ILE A 16 2.13 3.55 -2.24
N SER A 17 1.35 4.62 -2.12
CA SER A 17 0.00 4.64 -2.70
C SER A 17 0.05 4.48 -4.21
N THR A 18 0.96 5.19 -4.86
CA THR A 18 1.12 5.06 -6.31
C THR A 18 1.51 3.64 -6.69
N ALA A 19 2.43 3.04 -5.91
CA ALA A 19 2.85 1.67 -6.16
C ALA A 19 1.69 0.69 -5.97
N GLN A 20 0.89 0.88 -4.94
CA GLN A 20 -0.25 -0.01 -4.68
C GLN A 20 -1.29 0.08 -5.80
N ILE A 21 -1.56 1.30 -6.28
CA ILE A 21 -2.48 1.47 -7.40
C ILE A 21 -1.93 0.78 -8.64
N ALA A 22 -0.64 0.96 -8.91
CA ALA A 22 -0.01 0.34 -10.06
C ALA A 22 -0.04 -1.19 -9.96
N VAL A 23 0.16 -1.74 -8.77
CA VAL A 23 0.07 -3.18 -8.55
C VAL A 23 -1.33 -3.68 -8.85
N TRP A 24 -2.35 -2.93 -8.41
CA TRP A 24 -3.72 -3.33 -8.68
C TRP A 24 -3.95 -3.44 -10.19
N PHE A 25 -3.53 -2.43 -10.96
CA PHE A 25 -3.69 -2.49 -12.41
C PHE A 25 -2.87 -3.62 -13.03
N GLN A 26 -1.65 -3.82 -12.54
CA GLN A 26 -0.80 -4.89 -13.06
C GLN A 26 -1.45 -6.26 -12.88
N HIS A 27 -2.05 -6.50 -11.73
CA HIS A 27 -2.58 -7.81 -11.42
C HIS A 27 -3.98 -8.03 -11.97
N ASN A 28 -4.77 -6.99 -12.09
CA ASN A 28 -6.19 -7.16 -12.37
C ASN A 28 -6.62 -6.74 -13.77
N TRP A 29 -5.76 -6.04 -14.50
CA TRP A 29 -6.14 -5.61 -15.85
C TRP A 29 -6.40 -6.78 -16.77
N GLN A 30 -5.79 -7.93 -16.52
CA GLN A 30 -6.03 -9.14 -17.29
C GLN A 30 -7.51 -9.55 -17.27
N PHE A 31 -8.24 -9.19 -16.24
CA PHE A 31 -9.65 -9.52 -16.16
C PHE A 31 -10.54 -8.48 -16.83
N ILE A 32 -9.97 -7.36 -17.20
CA ILE A 32 -10.69 -6.30 -17.91
C ILE A 32 -10.44 -6.41 -19.40
N ASN A 33 -9.23 -6.73 -19.78
CA ASN A 33 -8.83 -6.81 -21.18
C ASN A 33 -7.95 -8.03 -21.39
N GLU A 34 -8.44 -9.01 -22.15
CA GLU A 34 -7.75 -10.27 -22.34
C GLU A 34 -6.42 -10.14 -23.08
N LYS A 35 -6.22 -9.02 -23.77
CA LYS A 35 -4.94 -8.78 -24.43
C LYS A 35 -3.78 -8.76 -23.45
N TYR A 36 -4.04 -8.39 -22.21
CA TYR A 36 -3.00 -8.20 -21.20
C TYR A 36 -2.92 -9.39 -20.25
N LYS A 37 -2.76 -10.57 -20.81
CA LYS A 37 -2.62 -11.81 -20.03
C LYS A 37 -1.32 -11.78 -19.23
N PRO A 38 -1.21 -12.69 -18.25
CA PRO A 38 0.01 -12.72 -17.43
C PRO A 38 1.30 -12.85 -18.21
N GLU A 39 1.25 -13.47 -19.39
CA GLU A 39 2.43 -13.67 -20.21
C GLU A 39 2.88 -12.42 -20.96
N TRP A 40 2.10 -11.36 -20.93
CA TRP A 40 2.47 -10.15 -21.64
C TRP A 40 3.75 -9.55 -21.05
N TRP A 41 4.76 -9.44 -21.89
CA TRP A 41 6.08 -9.01 -21.43
C TRP A 41 6.09 -7.60 -20.82
N GLY A 42 5.16 -6.76 -21.20
CA GLY A 42 5.07 -5.41 -20.67
C GLY A 42 4.87 -5.36 -19.16
N TRP A 43 4.25 -6.41 -18.61
CA TRP A 43 4.05 -6.45 -17.15
C TRP A 43 5.36 -6.50 -16.39
N TYR A 44 6.40 -7.10 -16.99
CA TYR A 44 7.70 -7.18 -16.33
C TYR A 44 8.40 -5.83 -16.30
N ILE A 45 8.19 -5.01 -17.34
CA ILE A 45 8.72 -3.65 -17.35
C ILE A 45 7.99 -2.81 -16.30
N VAL A 46 6.68 -2.95 -16.21
CA VAL A 46 5.89 -2.26 -15.19
C VAL A 46 6.38 -2.66 -13.79
N ALA A 47 6.69 -3.95 -13.60
CA ALA A 47 7.17 -4.43 -12.31
C ALA A 47 8.45 -3.75 -11.88
N ILE A 48 9.34 -3.46 -12.80
CA ILE A 48 10.59 -2.76 -12.46
C ILE A 48 10.27 -1.39 -11.85
N ARG A 49 9.34 -0.67 -12.48
CA ARG A 49 8.94 0.65 -11.99
C ARG A 49 8.25 0.57 -10.64
N ILE A 50 7.40 -0.43 -10.47
CA ILE A 50 6.70 -0.65 -9.20
C ILE A 50 7.71 -0.93 -8.10
N THR A 51 8.69 -1.77 -8.38
CA THR A 51 9.73 -2.08 -7.42
C THR A 51 10.47 -0.82 -6.99
N TYR A 52 10.79 0.05 -7.94
CA TYR A 52 11.45 1.31 -7.61
C TYR A 52 10.60 2.15 -6.67
N LEU A 53 9.29 2.25 -6.94
CA LEU A 53 8.39 3.03 -6.09
C LEU A 53 8.35 2.47 -4.67
N PHE A 54 8.29 1.15 -4.53
CA PHE A 54 8.28 0.54 -3.20
C PHE A 54 9.60 0.75 -2.47
N LEU A 55 10.72 0.64 -3.18
CA LEU A 55 12.02 0.86 -2.55
C LEU A 55 12.14 2.28 -2.04
N LYS A 56 11.80 3.27 -2.87
CA LYS A 56 11.88 4.66 -2.44
C LYS A 56 10.86 4.96 -1.35
N GLY A 57 9.65 4.44 -1.48
CA GLY A 57 8.64 4.63 -0.46
C GLY A 57 9.08 4.06 0.88
N THR A 58 9.69 2.89 0.86
CA THR A 58 10.19 2.26 2.08
C THR A 58 11.31 3.09 2.68
N TYR A 59 12.22 3.57 1.84
CA TYR A 59 13.32 4.42 2.32
C TYR A 59 12.77 5.64 3.08
N TYR A 60 11.84 6.35 2.47
CA TYR A 60 11.30 7.55 3.12
C TYR A 60 10.45 7.20 4.34
N GLY A 61 9.68 6.12 4.25
CA GLY A 61 8.82 5.73 5.36
C GLY A 61 9.60 5.31 6.59
N VAL A 62 10.61 4.48 6.40
CA VAL A 62 11.43 4.02 7.51
C VAL A 62 12.22 5.18 8.10
N THR A 63 12.76 6.03 7.22
CA THR A 63 13.52 7.20 7.69
C THR A 63 12.63 8.15 8.46
N ALA A 64 11.37 8.30 8.06
CA ALA A 64 10.42 9.16 8.77
C ALA A 64 10.20 8.71 10.22
N PHE A 65 10.30 7.41 10.46
CA PHE A 65 10.12 6.83 11.80
C PHE A 65 11.45 6.48 12.45
N ASP A 66 12.50 7.16 12.02
CA ASP A 66 13.82 7.06 12.64
C ASP A 66 14.37 5.64 12.65
N GLY A 67 14.15 4.92 11.55
CA GLY A 67 14.68 3.59 11.37
C GLY A 67 13.78 2.46 11.83
N ASP A 68 12.61 2.77 12.37
CA ASP A 68 11.68 1.73 12.78
C ASP A 68 10.95 1.20 11.56
N LEU A 69 11.09 -0.10 11.30
CA LEU A 69 10.51 -0.71 10.11
C LEU A 69 9.02 -1.00 10.23
N TRP A 70 8.55 -1.24 11.44
CA TRP A 70 7.18 -1.69 11.62
C TRP A 70 6.11 -0.69 11.18
N PRO A 71 6.22 0.61 11.55
CA PRO A 71 5.19 1.54 11.11
C PRO A 71 5.04 1.61 9.60
N ASN A 72 6.15 1.56 8.88
CA ASN A 72 6.09 1.61 7.42
C ASN A 72 5.37 0.40 6.85
N ARG A 73 5.59 -0.78 7.44
CA ARG A 73 4.92 -1.99 6.97
C ARG A 73 3.41 -1.87 7.09
N PHE A 74 2.93 -1.35 8.23
CA PHE A 74 1.49 -1.24 8.44
C PHE A 74 0.88 -0.11 7.62
N ILE A 75 1.61 0.96 7.37
CA ILE A 75 1.15 2.00 6.46
C ILE A 75 0.95 1.42 5.06
N GLY A 76 1.91 0.63 4.58
CA GLY A 76 1.78 -0.02 3.29
C GLY A 76 0.57 -0.95 3.25
N PHE A 77 0.34 -1.67 4.32
CA PHE A 77 -0.80 -2.57 4.42
C PHE A 77 -2.13 -1.81 4.28
N ILE A 78 -2.30 -0.73 5.04
CA ILE A 78 -3.57 -0.01 4.98
C ILE A 78 -3.77 0.70 3.64
N LEU A 79 -2.70 1.25 3.08
CA LEU A 79 -2.79 1.89 1.77
C LEU A 79 -3.15 0.87 0.69
N GLY A 80 -2.60 -0.33 0.80
CA GLY A 80 -2.91 -1.39 -0.15
C GLY A 80 -4.37 -1.81 -0.07
N ILE A 81 -4.89 -1.97 1.14
CA ILE A 81 -6.28 -2.38 1.33
C ILE A 81 -7.24 -1.31 0.83
N ILE A 82 -6.97 -0.05 1.14
CA ILE A 82 -7.82 1.05 0.70
C ILE A 82 -7.82 1.15 -0.82
N SER A 83 -6.63 1.08 -1.42
CA SER A 83 -6.52 1.14 -2.88
C SER A 83 -7.26 -0.02 -3.53
N TYR A 84 -7.10 -1.22 -2.99
CA TYR A 84 -7.76 -2.38 -3.54
C TYR A 84 -9.27 -2.26 -3.47
N ALA A 85 -9.78 -1.82 -2.33
CA ALA A 85 -11.23 -1.68 -2.15
C ALA A 85 -11.80 -0.65 -3.12
N ALA A 86 -11.14 0.50 -3.24
CA ALA A 86 -11.63 1.57 -4.10
C ALA A 86 -11.62 1.16 -5.57
N LEU A 87 -10.52 0.58 -6.03
CA LEU A 87 -10.40 0.23 -7.44
C LEU A 87 -11.28 -0.95 -7.80
N THR A 88 -11.38 -1.94 -6.92
CA THR A 88 -12.22 -3.09 -7.18
C THR A 88 -13.69 -2.70 -7.25
N ALA A 89 -14.12 -1.81 -6.36
CA ALA A 89 -15.50 -1.34 -6.41
C ALA A 89 -15.78 -0.58 -7.69
N TYR A 90 -14.81 0.22 -8.14
CA TYR A 90 -15.03 1.05 -9.33
C TYR A 90 -14.98 0.23 -10.62
N PHE A 91 -13.95 -0.59 -10.82
CA PHE A 91 -13.76 -1.26 -12.10
C PHE A 91 -14.54 -2.56 -12.22
N PHE A 92 -14.69 -3.31 -11.15
CA PHE A 92 -15.41 -4.57 -11.19
C PHE A 92 -16.82 -4.47 -10.63
N LYS A 93 -17.17 -3.28 -10.13
CA LYS A 93 -18.49 -3.05 -9.56
C LYS A 93 -18.82 -4.02 -8.46
N GLN A 94 -17.79 -4.40 -7.71
CA GLN A 94 -17.96 -5.24 -6.54
C GLN A 94 -17.94 -4.33 -5.33
N PRO A 95 -19.11 -4.02 -4.79
CA PRO A 95 -19.21 -3.02 -3.72
C PRO A 95 -18.65 -3.54 -2.40
N VAL A 96 -18.35 -2.61 -1.53
CA VAL A 96 -17.95 -2.96 -0.17
C VAL A 96 -19.21 -3.41 0.56
N THR A 97 -19.31 -4.72 0.80
CA THR A 97 -20.43 -5.29 1.54
C THR A 97 -20.23 -5.12 3.03
N GLY A 98 -21.25 -5.47 3.82
CA GLY A 98 -21.10 -5.43 5.26
C GLY A 98 -19.93 -6.27 5.75
N LYS A 99 -19.75 -7.44 5.15
CA LYS A 99 -18.64 -8.32 5.50
C LYS A 99 -17.29 -7.63 5.25
N ILE A 100 -17.14 -7.01 4.09
CA ILE A 100 -15.90 -6.34 3.74
C ILE A 100 -15.70 -5.11 4.63
N PHE A 101 -16.78 -4.42 4.94
CA PHE A 101 -16.70 -3.25 5.81
C PHE A 101 -16.15 -3.63 7.18
N VAL A 102 -16.65 -4.75 7.75
CA VAL A 102 -16.14 -5.22 9.03
C VAL A 102 -14.66 -5.57 8.92
N GLN A 103 -14.27 -6.21 7.83
CA GLN A 103 -12.86 -6.55 7.62
C GLN A 103 -11.98 -5.30 7.52
N LEU A 104 -12.47 -4.25 6.87
CA LEU A 104 -11.73 -3.00 6.78
C LEU A 104 -11.57 -2.36 8.16
N ILE A 105 -12.61 -2.43 8.99
CA ILE A 105 -12.52 -1.92 10.36
C ILE A 105 -11.43 -2.67 11.11
N LEU A 106 -11.38 -3.99 10.97
CA LEU A 106 -10.35 -4.78 11.64
C LEU A 106 -8.96 -4.39 11.16
N CYS A 107 -8.81 -4.08 9.88
CA CYS A 107 -7.53 -3.62 9.35
C CYS A 107 -7.12 -2.29 9.98
N PHE A 108 -8.07 -1.36 10.13
CA PHE A 108 -7.78 -0.10 10.80
C PHE A 108 -7.39 -0.33 12.26
N LEU A 109 -8.03 -1.29 12.92
CA LEU A 109 -7.66 -1.60 14.29
C LEU A 109 -6.22 -2.11 14.39
N ILE A 110 -5.78 -2.88 13.40
CA ILE A 110 -4.39 -3.34 13.36
C ILE A 110 -3.44 -2.12 13.32
N VAL A 111 -3.75 -1.15 12.47
CA VAL A 111 -2.93 0.04 12.36
C VAL A 111 -2.99 0.85 13.65
N LEU A 112 -4.16 0.95 14.26
CA LEU A 112 -4.29 1.66 15.52
C LEU A 112 -3.42 1.04 16.61
N VAL A 113 -3.37 -0.27 16.67
CA VAL A 113 -2.51 -0.93 17.64
C VAL A 113 -1.06 -0.54 17.42
N GLN A 114 -0.63 -0.49 16.17
CA GLN A 114 0.74 -0.08 15.85
C GLN A 114 1.03 1.34 16.32
N VAL A 115 0.07 2.24 16.13
CA VAL A 115 0.28 3.65 16.47
C VAL A 115 0.13 3.91 17.96
N MET A 116 -0.88 3.29 18.57
CA MET A 116 -1.24 3.61 19.95
C MET A 116 -0.44 2.83 20.99
N TRP A 117 -0.01 1.63 20.62
CA TRP A 117 0.71 0.79 21.56
C TRP A 117 2.19 1.12 21.47
N LYS A 118 2.66 1.86 22.43
CA LYS A 118 4.05 2.27 22.42
C LYS A 118 4.87 1.33 23.30
N GLU A 119 5.85 0.71 22.68
CA GLU A 119 6.77 -0.16 23.38
C GLU A 119 8.17 0.38 23.25
N LYS A 120 8.98 0.09 24.23
CA LYS A 120 10.38 0.43 24.12
C LYS A 120 11.04 -0.50 23.12
N VAL A 121 11.77 0.09 22.18
CA VAL A 121 12.51 -0.67 21.17
C VAL A 121 13.95 -0.80 21.65
N GLN A 122 14.45 -1.98 21.66
CA GLN A 122 15.81 -2.26 22.08
C GLN A 122 16.84 -1.78 21.06
#